data_4e5e3d8a017d8cb30258469572fa074b
#
_entry.id   4e5e3d8a017d8cb30258469572fa074b
#
_cell.length_a   1.000
_cell.length_b   1.000
_cell.length_c   1.000
_cell.angle_alpha   90.00
_cell.angle_beta   90.00
_cell.angle_gamma   90.00
#
_symmetry.space_group_name_H-M   'P 1'
#
loop_
_entity.id
_entity.type
_entity.pdbx_description
1 polymer ?
#
loop_
_entity_poly.entity_id
_entity_poly.type
_entity_poly.pdbx_seq_one_letter_code
_entity_poly.pdbx_strand_id
1 'polypeptide(L)'
;MRNLIYATAVAFAALTAASAVGAQDAPADHGKTRERTPCFYINQWRGWKAPNDHTLYLGVNFRDVYEVQLAGSSPLIQYPDARIISVTRGPPDVCNPVDLQLSVSNAPYGITQPLIAKSLVKLTPEQIEAIPPKFRPY
;
A
#
# COMPACT_ATOMS: atom_id res chain seq x y z
N MET A 1 -9.15 62.82 64.27
CA MET A 1 -10.45 63.24 63.77
C MET A 1 -10.87 62.40 62.63
N ARG A 2 -11.89 61.62 62.96
CA ARG A 2 -12.97 61.12 62.10
C ARG A 2 -12.62 60.38 60.84
N ASN A 3 -12.68 59.02 60.93
CA ASN A 3 -13.82 58.17 60.53
C ASN A 3 -14.16 58.21 59.05
N LEU A 4 -14.05 57.15 58.33
CA LEU A 4 -15.28 56.41 57.90
C LEU A 4 -14.87 55.06 57.32
N ILE A 5 -15.56 54.06 57.93
CA ILE A 5 -15.57 52.65 57.53
C ILE A 5 -16.56 52.54 56.39
N TYR A 6 -16.11 51.99 55.22
CA TYR A 6 -17.05 51.41 54.26
C TYR A 6 -16.71 49.94 54.05
N ALA A 7 -17.61 49.13 54.62
CA ALA A 7 -17.64 47.71 54.31
C ALA A 7 -18.32 47.52 52.97
N THR A 8 -17.59 46.99 52.03
CA THR A 8 -18.17 46.47 50.79
C THR A 8 -18.09 44.95 50.81
N ALA A 9 -19.26 44.33 50.93
CA ALA A 9 -19.46 42.90 50.83
C ALA A 9 -19.24 42.51 49.34
N VAL A 10 -18.24 41.72 49.08
CA VAL A 10 -18.03 41.09 47.76
C VAL A 10 -18.71 39.72 47.80
N ALA A 11 -19.84 39.61 47.13
CA ALA A 11 -20.47 38.34 46.87
C ALA A 11 -19.67 37.50 45.86
N PHE A 12 -19.08 36.40 46.30
CA PHE A 12 -18.50 35.40 45.42
C PHE A 12 -19.62 34.58 44.77
N ALA A 13 -19.90 34.86 43.51
CA ALA A 13 -20.68 33.96 42.67
C ALA A 13 -19.77 32.86 42.18
N ALA A 14 -19.93 31.65 42.69
CA ALA A 14 -19.26 30.45 42.20
C ALA A 14 -19.88 30.04 40.86
N LEU A 15 -19.24 30.35 39.74
CA LEU A 15 -19.56 29.77 38.47
C LEU A 15 -18.93 28.37 38.42
N THR A 16 -19.74 27.33 38.60
CA THR A 16 -19.38 25.97 38.27
C THR A 16 -19.43 25.83 36.74
N ALA A 17 -18.28 25.94 36.08
CA ALA A 17 -18.14 25.56 34.68
C ALA A 17 -18.16 24.04 34.59
N ALA A 18 -19.29 23.48 34.17
CA ALA A 18 -19.37 22.09 33.73
C ALA A 18 -18.58 21.95 32.45
N SER A 19 -17.38 21.36 32.53
CA SER A 19 -16.61 20.94 31.36
C SER A 19 -17.30 19.75 30.73
N ALA A 20 -18.11 20.00 29.71
CA ALA A 20 -18.55 18.95 28.81
C ALA A 20 -17.32 18.44 28.05
N VAL A 21 -16.80 17.28 28.43
CA VAL A 21 -15.88 16.50 27.63
C VAL A 21 -16.68 16.02 26.43
N GLY A 22 -16.63 16.81 25.38
CA GLY A 22 -17.07 16.37 24.06
C GLY A 22 -16.16 15.25 23.62
N ALA A 23 -16.65 14.02 23.63
CA ALA A 23 -16.08 12.92 22.88
C ALA A 23 -16.09 13.37 21.41
N GLN A 24 -14.93 13.79 20.91
CA GLN A 24 -14.73 13.97 19.50
C GLN A 24 -14.69 12.56 18.91
N ASP A 25 -15.85 12.10 18.44
CA ASP A 25 -15.90 11.04 17.46
C ASP A 25 -15.07 11.50 16.26
N ALA A 26 -13.82 11.03 16.20
CA ALA A 26 -13.02 11.15 15.01
C ALA A 26 -13.83 10.48 13.88
N PRO A 27 -14.10 11.17 12.76
CA PRO A 27 -14.79 10.55 11.66
C PRO A 27 -13.93 9.37 11.24
N ALA A 28 -14.43 8.16 11.49
CA ALA A 28 -13.88 6.97 10.90
C ALA A 28 -13.92 7.20 9.39
N ASP A 29 -12.76 7.33 8.78
CA ASP A 29 -12.59 7.41 7.32
C ASP A 29 -13.04 6.07 6.72
N HIS A 30 -14.35 5.88 6.61
CA HIS A 30 -15.01 4.73 6.00
C HIS A 30 -15.22 4.94 4.50
N GLY A 31 -14.54 5.90 3.90
CA GLY A 31 -14.86 6.42 2.58
C GLY A 31 -13.89 6.09 1.45
N LYS A 32 -12.79 5.40 1.68
CA LYS A 32 -12.01 4.87 0.58
C LYS A 32 -12.48 3.47 0.28
N THR A 33 -13.53 3.36 -0.55
CA THR A 33 -13.82 2.11 -1.27
C THR A 33 -12.51 1.71 -1.95
N ARG A 34 -11.80 0.76 -1.37
CA ARG A 34 -10.66 0.14 -2.04
C ARG A 34 -11.24 -0.51 -3.28
N GLU A 35 -11.06 0.15 -4.40
CA GLU A 35 -11.39 -0.42 -5.69
C GLU A 35 -10.69 -1.77 -5.74
N ARG A 36 -11.49 -2.84 -5.68
CA ARG A 36 -10.95 -4.21 -5.65
C ARG A 36 -10.24 -4.42 -6.97
N THR A 37 -8.94 -4.57 -6.90
CA THR A 37 -8.15 -4.97 -8.07
C THR A 37 -8.76 -6.24 -8.64
N PRO A 38 -9.10 -6.27 -9.94
CA PRO A 38 -9.63 -7.48 -10.56
C PRO A 38 -8.66 -8.63 -10.35
N CYS A 39 -9.18 -9.78 -9.91
CA CYS A 39 -8.38 -10.99 -9.72
C CYS A 39 -7.87 -11.53 -11.06
N PHE A 40 -6.75 -12.22 -11.03
CA PHE A 40 -6.27 -13.03 -12.14
C PHE A 40 -5.78 -14.39 -11.63
N TYR A 41 -5.73 -15.38 -12.54
CA TYR A 41 -5.16 -16.67 -12.20
C TYR A 41 -3.65 -16.66 -12.41
N ILE A 42 -2.90 -17.27 -11.50
CA ILE A 42 -1.43 -17.28 -11.57
C ILE A 42 -0.89 -17.89 -12.86
N ASN A 43 -1.60 -18.85 -13.46
CA ASN A 43 -1.26 -19.45 -14.75
C ASN A 43 -1.45 -18.49 -15.95
N GLN A 44 -2.10 -17.36 -15.76
CA GLN A 44 -2.25 -16.29 -16.77
C GLN A 44 -1.06 -15.32 -16.78
N TRP A 45 -0.19 -15.40 -15.78
CA TRP A 45 1.04 -14.62 -15.74
C TRP A 45 2.00 -15.06 -16.85
N ARG A 46 2.45 -14.10 -17.68
CA ARG A 46 3.26 -14.36 -18.87
C ARG A 46 4.67 -13.82 -18.78
N GLY A 47 4.89 -12.80 -18.02
CA GLY A 47 6.19 -12.18 -17.89
C GLY A 47 6.20 -11.05 -16.88
N TRP A 48 7.37 -10.51 -16.64
CA TRP A 48 7.56 -9.41 -15.72
C TRP A 48 8.69 -8.49 -16.17
N LYS A 49 8.65 -7.27 -15.69
CA LYS A 49 9.72 -6.28 -15.80
C LYS A 49 9.82 -5.49 -14.51
N ALA A 50 11.02 -5.04 -14.17
CA ALA A 50 11.27 -4.20 -13.01
C ALA A 50 11.90 -2.88 -13.46
N PRO A 51 11.20 -1.74 -13.33
CA PRO A 51 11.79 -0.44 -13.62
C PRO A 51 12.80 0.00 -12.55
N ASN A 52 12.66 -0.50 -11.34
CA ASN A 52 13.53 -0.24 -10.19
C ASN A 52 13.48 -1.44 -9.22
N ASP A 53 14.18 -1.35 -8.10
CA ASP A 53 14.30 -2.41 -7.10
C ASP A 53 13.09 -2.56 -6.15
N HIS A 54 12.05 -1.74 -6.33
CA HIS A 54 10.83 -1.77 -5.51
C HIS A 54 9.56 -2.06 -6.31
N THR A 55 9.63 -1.99 -7.64
CA THR A 55 8.45 -2.06 -8.49
C THR A 55 8.58 -3.17 -9.51
N LEU A 56 7.52 -3.97 -9.65
CA LEU A 56 7.39 -4.99 -10.69
C LEU A 56 6.17 -4.70 -11.54
N TYR A 57 6.30 -4.85 -12.84
CA TYR A 57 5.19 -4.95 -13.77
C TYR A 57 4.99 -6.40 -14.17
N LEU A 58 3.82 -6.95 -13.87
CA LEU A 58 3.42 -8.30 -14.23
C LEU A 58 2.51 -8.27 -15.45
N GLY A 59 2.88 -8.96 -16.50
CA GLY A 59 2.04 -9.13 -17.69
C GLY A 59 1.10 -10.32 -17.51
N VAL A 60 -0.20 -10.08 -17.67
CA VAL A 60 -1.26 -11.07 -17.52
C VAL A 60 -2.08 -11.11 -18.82
N ASN A 61 -2.35 -12.31 -19.34
CA ASN A 61 -3.19 -12.51 -20.53
C ASN A 61 -2.78 -11.72 -21.78
N PHE A 62 -1.51 -11.31 -21.91
CA PHE A 62 -0.98 -10.51 -23.03
C PHE A 62 -1.56 -9.10 -23.19
N ARG A 63 -2.44 -8.64 -22.31
CA ARG A 63 -3.09 -7.32 -22.39
C ARG A 63 -3.03 -6.57 -21.08
N ASP A 64 -3.19 -7.28 -19.99
CA ASP A 64 -3.30 -6.69 -18.67
C ASP A 64 -1.92 -6.57 -18.04
N VAL A 65 -1.65 -5.42 -17.44
CA VAL A 65 -0.45 -5.20 -16.63
C VAL A 65 -0.88 -4.89 -15.21
N TYR A 66 -0.26 -5.57 -14.28
CA TYR A 66 -0.41 -5.29 -12.85
C TYR A 66 0.89 -4.70 -12.32
N GLU A 67 0.78 -3.57 -11.65
CA GLU A 67 1.88 -3.00 -10.90
C GLU A 67 1.90 -3.58 -9.50
N VAL A 68 3.05 -4.11 -9.12
CA VAL A 68 3.31 -4.62 -7.77
C VAL A 68 4.37 -3.76 -7.13
N GLN A 69 4.01 -3.11 -6.01
CA GLN A 69 4.99 -2.44 -5.17
C GLN A 69 5.49 -3.42 -4.10
N LEU A 70 6.79 -3.52 -3.94
CA LEU A 70 7.41 -4.34 -2.93
C LEU A 70 7.52 -3.58 -1.60
N ALA A 71 7.43 -4.31 -0.50
CA ALA A 71 7.59 -3.75 0.84
C ALA A 71 9.04 -3.40 1.17
N GLY A 72 10.00 -4.01 0.45
CA GLY A 72 11.43 -3.77 0.60
C GLY A 72 12.13 -3.67 -0.74
N SER A 73 13.36 -3.16 -0.73
CA SER A 73 14.25 -3.13 -1.88
C SER A 73 14.80 -4.52 -2.19
N SER A 74 14.79 -4.89 -3.46
CA SER A 74 15.43 -6.11 -3.96
C SER A 74 16.25 -5.82 -5.21
N PRO A 75 17.54 -5.48 -5.06
CA PRO A 75 18.41 -5.26 -6.20
C PRO A 75 18.52 -6.48 -7.16
N LEU A 76 18.23 -7.68 -6.64
CA LEU A 76 18.27 -8.91 -7.44
C LEU A 76 17.34 -8.88 -8.65
N ILE A 77 16.20 -8.16 -8.56
CA ILE A 77 15.25 -8.06 -9.68
C ILE A 77 15.79 -7.21 -10.86
N GLN A 78 16.88 -6.50 -10.67
CA GLN A 78 17.51 -5.68 -11.72
C GLN A 78 18.52 -6.46 -12.55
N TYR A 79 18.90 -7.66 -12.12
CA TYR A 79 19.89 -8.47 -12.86
C TYR A 79 19.26 -9.10 -14.11
N PRO A 80 20.01 -9.19 -15.23
CA PRO A 80 19.49 -9.74 -16.48
C PRO A 80 19.06 -11.21 -16.39
N ASP A 81 19.67 -11.97 -15.50
CA ASP A 81 19.44 -13.39 -15.26
C ASP A 81 18.50 -13.65 -14.09
N ALA A 82 17.89 -12.60 -13.52
CA ALA A 82 16.92 -12.73 -12.46
C ALA A 82 15.68 -13.50 -12.92
N ARG A 83 15.23 -14.44 -12.10
CA ARG A 83 14.01 -15.21 -12.30
C ARG A 83 13.07 -14.99 -11.14
N ILE A 84 11.85 -14.60 -11.43
CA ILE A 84 10.80 -14.50 -10.42
C ILE A 84 9.93 -15.74 -10.50
N ILE A 85 9.71 -16.34 -9.34
CA ILE A 85 8.91 -17.54 -9.14
C ILE A 85 7.78 -17.17 -8.17
N SER A 86 6.55 -17.55 -8.48
CA SER A 86 5.44 -17.52 -7.55
C SER A 86 5.14 -18.93 -7.05
N VAL A 87 5.11 -19.09 -5.73
CA VAL A 87 4.77 -20.35 -5.08
C VAL A 87 3.40 -20.18 -4.44
N THR A 88 2.34 -20.43 -5.19
CA THR A 88 0.98 -20.44 -4.64
C THR A 88 0.75 -21.70 -3.80
N ARG A 89 0.44 -21.50 -2.52
CA ARG A 89 0.07 -22.59 -1.59
C ARG A 89 -1.45 -22.63 -1.31
N GLY A 90 -2.23 -21.90 -2.10
CA GLY A 90 -3.67 -21.74 -1.94
C GLY A 90 -4.40 -21.77 -3.28
N PRO A 91 -5.60 -21.16 -3.35
CA PRO A 91 -6.32 -21.00 -4.60
C PRO A 91 -5.42 -20.34 -5.66
N PRO A 92 -5.58 -20.70 -6.94
CA PRO A 92 -4.71 -20.19 -8.02
C PRO A 92 -5.02 -18.74 -8.41
N ASP A 93 -6.05 -18.14 -7.80
CA ASP A 93 -6.45 -16.76 -8.03
C ASP A 93 -5.67 -15.78 -7.16
N VAL A 94 -5.24 -14.70 -7.77
CA VAL A 94 -4.50 -13.61 -7.15
C VAL A 94 -5.39 -12.38 -7.13
N CYS A 95 -5.90 -12.04 -5.96
CA CYS A 95 -6.79 -10.90 -5.73
C CYS A 95 -6.14 -9.82 -4.86
N ASN A 96 -5.17 -10.22 -4.04
CA ASN A 96 -4.52 -9.35 -3.07
C ASN A 96 -3.00 -9.50 -3.18
N PRO A 97 -2.23 -8.52 -2.73
CA PRO A 97 -0.76 -8.61 -2.71
C PRO A 97 -0.23 -9.85 -1.98
N VAL A 98 -0.92 -10.29 -0.92
CA VAL A 98 -0.49 -11.45 -0.10
C VAL A 98 -0.61 -12.79 -0.84
N ASP A 99 -1.44 -12.84 -1.89
CA ASP A 99 -1.63 -14.04 -2.72
C ASP A 99 -0.41 -14.25 -3.64
N LEU A 100 0.34 -13.17 -3.92
CA LEU A 100 1.59 -13.19 -4.65
C LEU A 100 2.74 -13.62 -3.74
N GLN A 101 2.96 -14.91 -3.62
CA GLN A 101 4.11 -15.46 -2.90
C GLN A 101 5.32 -15.48 -3.84
N LEU A 102 5.93 -14.31 -4.04
CA LEU A 102 7.02 -14.13 -4.98
C LEU A 102 8.36 -14.44 -4.34
N SER A 103 9.24 -15.01 -5.13
CA SER A 103 10.66 -15.11 -4.82
C SER A 103 11.47 -14.80 -6.06
N VAL A 104 12.56 -14.07 -5.90
CA VAL A 104 13.54 -13.85 -6.95
C VAL A 104 14.71 -14.79 -6.73
N SER A 105 15.16 -15.44 -7.80
CA SER A 105 16.42 -16.19 -7.81
C SER A 105 17.32 -15.63 -8.89
N ASN A 106 18.62 -15.69 -8.62
CA ASN A 106 19.67 -15.34 -9.56
C ASN A 106 20.49 -16.62 -9.86
N ALA A 107 20.42 -17.12 -11.09
CA ALA A 107 21.33 -18.12 -11.58
C ALA A 107 22.58 -17.40 -12.13
N PRO A 108 23.79 -17.89 -11.90
CA PRO A 108 24.19 -19.21 -11.40
C PRO A 108 24.38 -19.28 -9.88
N TYR A 109 24.21 -18.17 -9.16
CA TYR A 109 24.61 -18.12 -7.74
C TYR A 109 23.63 -18.83 -6.76
N GLY A 110 22.47 -19.26 -7.24
CA GLY A 110 21.50 -20.00 -6.43
C GLY A 110 20.88 -19.16 -5.28
N ILE A 111 21.13 -17.86 -5.25
CA ILE A 111 20.56 -16.97 -4.24
C ILE A 111 19.07 -16.84 -4.52
N THR A 112 18.26 -17.17 -3.51
CA THR A 112 16.81 -16.98 -3.57
C THR A 112 16.39 -16.02 -2.46
N GLN A 113 15.70 -14.95 -2.83
CA GLN A 113 15.18 -13.95 -1.90
C GLN A 113 13.66 -13.88 -2.02
N PRO A 114 12.92 -13.98 -0.92
CA PRO A 114 11.47 -13.73 -0.94
C PRO A 114 11.20 -12.25 -1.21
N LEU A 115 10.17 -11.99 -2.02
CA LEU A 115 9.67 -10.66 -2.32
C LEU A 115 8.29 -10.50 -1.69
N ILE A 116 8.15 -9.48 -0.85
CA ILE A 116 6.89 -9.19 -0.19
C ILE A 116 6.16 -8.11 -0.98
N ALA A 117 5.04 -8.47 -1.59
CA ALA A 117 4.18 -7.51 -2.27
C ALA A 117 3.42 -6.67 -1.25
N LYS A 118 3.55 -5.35 -1.35
CA LYS A 118 2.84 -4.36 -0.53
C LYS A 118 1.52 -3.94 -1.17
N SER A 119 1.51 -3.79 -2.49
CA SER A 119 0.32 -3.45 -3.26
C SER A 119 0.29 -4.18 -4.59
N LEU A 120 -0.91 -4.36 -5.11
CA LEU A 120 -1.19 -4.96 -6.41
C LEU A 120 -2.28 -4.11 -7.07
N VAL A 121 -1.97 -3.51 -8.21
CA VAL A 121 -2.90 -2.61 -8.92
C VAL A 121 -2.93 -2.98 -10.39
N LYS A 122 -4.11 -3.21 -10.96
CA LYS A 122 -4.27 -3.35 -12.41
C LYS A 122 -4.15 -1.97 -13.06
N LEU A 123 -3.27 -1.85 -14.03
CA LEU A 123 -3.07 -0.60 -14.76
C LEU A 123 -4.12 -0.42 -15.85
N THR A 124 -4.50 0.83 -16.11
CA THR A 124 -5.34 1.18 -17.26
C THR A 124 -4.53 1.15 -18.56
N PRO A 125 -5.18 1.05 -19.73
CA PRO A 125 -4.47 1.09 -21.01
C PRO A 125 -3.55 2.31 -21.16
N GLU A 126 -4.02 3.48 -20.73
CA GLU A 126 -3.24 4.73 -20.79
C GLU A 126 -2.01 4.68 -19.89
N GLN A 127 -2.14 4.08 -18.71
CA GLN A 127 -1.01 3.87 -17.79
C GLN A 127 0.01 2.87 -18.37
N ILE A 128 -0.49 1.82 -19.05
CA ILE A 128 0.39 0.84 -19.73
C ILE A 128 1.16 1.51 -20.87
N GLU A 129 0.52 2.37 -21.64
CA GLU A 129 1.18 3.11 -22.72
C GLU A 129 2.22 4.09 -22.20
N ALA A 130 2.02 4.64 -21.02
CA ALA A 130 2.98 5.52 -20.35
C ALA A 130 4.23 4.78 -19.86
N ILE A 131 4.20 3.44 -19.72
CA ILE A 131 5.38 2.65 -19.36
C ILE A 131 6.38 2.67 -20.52
N PRO A 132 7.65 3.02 -20.27
CA PRO A 132 8.68 2.92 -21.30
C PRO A 132 8.74 1.50 -21.90
N PRO A 133 8.87 1.35 -23.23
CA PRO A 133 8.79 0.04 -23.91
C PRO A 133 9.69 -1.04 -23.31
N LYS A 134 10.88 -0.68 -22.84
CA LYS A 134 11.84 -1.61 -22.22
C LYS A 134 11.33 -2.25 -20.91
N PHE A 135 10.34 -1.65 -20.27
CA PHE A 135 9.76 -2.13 -19.01
C PHE A 135 8.34 -2.70 -19.17
N ARG A 136 7.85 -2.80 -20.40
CA ARG A 136 6.60 -3.52 -20.67
C ARG A 136 6.85 -5.01 -20.57
N PRO A 137 6.01 -5.77 -19.85
CA PRO A 137 6.27 -7.19 -19.57
C PRO A 137 5.96 -8.14 -20.74
N TYR A 138 5.53 -7.60 -21.90
CA TYR A 138 5.30 -8.32 -23.18
C TYR A 138 5.59 -7.45 -24.38
#